data_e8ebaca0fa4f5eacd655b5d060dfd596
#
_entry.id   e8ebaca0fa4f5eacd655b5d060dfd596
#
_cell.length_a   1.000
_cell.length_b   1.000
_cell.length_c   1.000
_cell.angle_alpha   90.00
_cell.angle_beta   90.00
_cell.angle_gamma   90.00
#
_symmetry.space_group_name_H-M   'P 1'
#
loop_
_entity.id
_entity.type
_entity.pdbx_description
1 polymer ?
#
loop_
_entity_poly.entity_id
_entity_poly.type
_entity_poly.pdbx_seq_one_letter_code
_entity_poly.pdbx_strand_id
1 'polypeptide(L)'
;MAEKLHVSLVTPEKELFSGDVDQVIAPGSEGEFGVLVNHAPFMTTLAEGMVTILDGDKKRMYQVRGGFADVNAEGMTILAESAEEYVETVH
;
A
#
# COMPACT_ATOMS: atom_id res chain seq x y z
N MET A 1 8.37 -22.36 -0.32
CA MET A 1 8.66 -20.95 -0.05
C MET A 1 7.40 -20.12 -0.15
N ALA A 2 7.22 -19.23 0.77
CA ALA A 2 6.06 -18.37 0.74
C ALA A 2 6.25 -17.32 -0.36
N GLU A 3 5.23 -17.11 -1.17
CA GLU A 3 5.24 -16.04 -2.13
C GLU A 3 4.95 -14.73 -1.43
N LYS A 4 5.45 -13.66 -1.99
CA LYS A 4 5.26 -12.32 -1.46
C LYS A 4 4.53 -11.45 -2.48
N LEU A 5 3.83 -10.45 -1.97
CA LEU A 5 3.17 -9.46 -2.79
C LEU A 5 4.18 -8.35 -3.10
N HIS A 6 4.41 -8.08 -4.38
CA HIS A 6 5.27 -6.98 -4.77
C HIS A 6 4.46 -5.68 -4.72
N VAL A 7 4.98 -4.68 -4.03
CA VAL A 7 4.26 -3.42 -3.81
C VAL A 7 5.13 -2.24 -4.16
N SER A 8 4.54 -1.28 -4.87
CA SER A 8 5.16 0.02 -5.13
C SER A 8 4.22 1.10 -4.65
N LEU A 9 4.75 2.06 -3.90
CA LEU A 9 4.00 3.24 -3.47
C LEU A 9 4.71 4.46 -4.03
N VAL A 10 4.04 5.19 -4.90
CA VAL A 10 4.63 6.25 -5.69
C VAL A 10 3.77 7.52 -5.61
N THR A 11 4.43 8.67 -5.52
CA THR A 11 3.78 9.97 -5.70
C THR A 11 4.36 10.60 -6.97
N PRO A 12 3.78 11.70 -7.47
CA PRO A 12 4.36 12.36 -8.64
C PRO A 12 5.81 12.79 -8.45
N GLU A 13 6.26 12.93 -7.21
CA GLU A 13 7.59 13.43 -6.92
C GLU A 13 8.61 12.33 -6.73
N LYS A 14 8.20 11.17 -6.19
CA LYS A 14 9.19 10.12 -5.90
C LYS A 14 8.51 8.80 -5.55
N GLU A 15 9.31 7.76 -5.56
CA GLU A 15 8.89 6.45 -5.05
C GLU A 15 9.20 6.41 -3.56
N LEU A 16 8.19 6.07 -2.76
CA LEU A 16 8.33 6.02 -1.31
C LEU A 16 8.58 4.62 -0.79
N PHE A 17 8.09 3.62 -1.50
CA PHE A 17 8.30 2.23 -1.10
C PHE A 17 8.29 1.34 -2.33
N SER A 18 9.15 0.34 -2.33
CA SER A 18 9.14 -0.73 -3.32
C SER A 18 9.72 -1.97 -2.66
N GLY A 19 9.01 -3.08 -2.74
CA GLY A 19 9.50 -4.31 -2.16
C GLY A 19 8.45 -5.39 -2.13
N ASP A 20 8.86 -6.56 -1.65
CA ASP A 20 7.99 -7.72 -1.52
C ASP A 20 7.56 -7.85 -0.06
N VAL A 21 6.27 -7.95 0.17
CA VAL A 21 5.70 -7.92 1.52
C VAL A 21 4.60 -8.96 1.65
N ASP A 22 4.11 -9.14 2.88
CA ASP A 22 3.07 -10.12 3.14
C ASP A 22 1.67 -9.56 2.86
N GLN A 23 1.44 -8.30 3.20
CA GLN A 23 0.10 -7.73 3.12
C GLN A 23 0.15 -6.22 3.05
N VAL A 24 -0.83 -5.64 2.37
CA VAL A 24 -1.06 -4.19 2.37
C VAL A 24 -2.50 -3.93 2.77
N ILE A 25 -2.71 -2.95 3.64
CA ILE A 25 -4.04 -2.48 4.01
C ILE A 25 -4.10 -1.02 3.56
N ALA A 26 -5.11 -0.68 2.79
CA ALA A 26 -5.19 0.65 2.17
C ALA A 26 -6.58 1.25 2.31
N PRO A 27 -6.68 2.60 2.30
CA PRO A 27 -7.97 3.28 2.47
C PRO A 27 -8.63 3.49 1.11
N GLY A 28 -9.47 2.55 0.70
CA GLY A 28 -10.24 2.71 -0.53
C GLY A 28 -11.36 3.73 -0.36
N SER A 29 -11.80 4.32 -1.45
CA SER A 29 -12.89 5.30 -1.40
C SER A 29 -14.20 4.68 -0.93
N GLU A 30 -14.34 3.36 -1.06
CA GLU A 30 -15.52 2.65 -0.60
C GLU A 30 -15.29 1.88 0.69
N GLY A 31 -14.14 2.09 1.31
CA GLY A 31 -13.79 1.43 2.56
C GLY A 31 -12.39 0.86 2.51
N GLU A 32 -11.86 0.57 3.69
CA GLU A 32 -10.54 0.00 3.82
C GLU A 32 -10.52 -1.41 3.23
N PHE A 33 -9.44 -1.76 2.55
CA PHE A 33 -9.29 -3.10 1.98
C PHE A 33 -7.88 -3.63 2.23
N GLY A 34 -7.76 -4.96 2.26
CA GLY A 34 -6.48 -5.63 2.43
C GLY A 34 -6.13 -6.44 1.20
N VAL A 35 -4.85 -6.50 0.87
CA VAL A 35 -4.35 -7.25 -0.28
C VAL A 35 -3.26 -8.19 0.18
N LEU A 36 -3.42 -9.46 -0.19
CA LEU A 36 -2.42 -10.51 0.03
C LEU A 36 -1.90 -10.94 -1.33
N VAL A 37 -0.83 -11.75 -1.34
CA VAL A 37 -0.32 -12.30 -2.58
C VAL A 37 -1.44 -13.11 -3.27
N ASN A 38 -1.45 -13.09 -4.60
CA ASN A 38 -2.45 -13.79 -5.42
C ASN A 38 -3.87 -13.23 -5.27
N HIS A 39 -3.98 -11.99 -4.82
CA HIS A 39 -5.28 -11.32 -4.79
C HIS A 39 -5.80 -11.15 -6.21
N ALA A 40 -7.11 -11.31 -6.39
CA ALA A 40 -7.73 -11.13 -7.70
C ALA A 40 -7.46 -9.71 -8.21
N PRO A 41 -7.35 -9.51 -9.52
CA PRO A 41 -7.14 -8.17 -10.08
C PRO A 41 -8.21 -7.19 -9.61
N PHE A 42 -7.78 -5.96 -9.32
CA PHE A 42 -8.66 -5.01 -8.65
C PHE A 42 -8.10 -3.61 -8.81
N MET A 43 -8.95 -2.64 -9.05
CA MET A 43 -8.56 -1.24 -9.10
C MET A 43 -9.56 -0.42 -8.31
N THR A 44 -9.08 0.56 -7.56
CA THR A 44 -9.97 1.45 -6.81
C THR A 44 -9.28 2.79 -6.59
N THR A 45 -10.09 3.82 -6.40
CA THR A 45 -9.58 5.12 -5.97
C THR A 45 -9.32 5.06 -4.47
N LEU A 46 -8.42 5.91 -4.01
CA LEU A 46 -8.05 5.98 -2.60
C LEU A 46 -8.69 7.18 -1.93
N ALA A 47 -9.12 6.98 -0.70
CA ALA A 47 -9.52 8.05 0.17
C ALA A 47 -8.29 8.57 0.90
N GLU A 48 -8.46 9.63 1.67
CA GLU A 48 -7.43 10.07 2.59
C GLU A 48 -7.39 9.09 3.76
N GLY A 49 -6.20 8.62 4.11
CA GLY A 49 -6.07 7.66 5.20
C GLY A 49 -4.69 7.03 5.22
N MET A 50 -4.58 5.95 5.95
CA MET A 50 -3.31 5.30 6.20
C MET A 50 -3.17 4.04 5.35
N VAL A 51 -2.04 3.95 4.63
CA VAL A 51 -1.63 2.70 3.99
C VAL A 51 -0.68 1.99 4.95
N THR A 52 -0.98 0.74 5.27
CA THR A 52 -0.16 -0.07 6.17
C THR A 52 0.42 -1.23 5.39
N ILE A 53 1.73 -1.36 5.45
CA ILE A 53 2.46 -2.43 4.75
C ILE A 53 3.05 -3.36 5.81
N LEU A 54 2.68 -4.62 5.74
CA LEU A 54 3.07 -5.62 6.74
C LEU A 54 3.98 -6.66 6.11
N ASP A 55 5.11 -6.92 6.75
CA ASP A 55 6.05 -7.93 6.27
C ASP A 55 6.70 -8.61 7.47
N GLY A 56 6.21 -9.80 7.82
CA GLY A 56 6.62 -10.48 9.02
C GLY A 56 6.23 -9.66 10.24
N ASP A 57 7.21 -9.34 11.07
CA ASP A 57 6.99 -8.50 12.24
C ASP A 57 7.26 -7.02 11.97
N LYS A 58 7.54 -6.69 10.71
CA LYS A 58 7.81 -5.30 10.31
C LYS A 58 6.53 -4.65 9.83
N LYS A 59 6.39 -3.37 10.13
CA LYS A 59 5.22 -2.62 9.76
C LYS A 59 5.65 -1.23 9.32
N ARG A 60 5.19 -0.81 8.14
CA ARG A 60 5.40 0.54 7.65
C ARG A 60 4.06 1.18 7.37
N MET A 61 3.95 2.44 7.68
CA MET A 61 2.69 3.16 7.51
C MET A 61 2.95 4.47 6.77
N TYR A 62 2.03 4.82 5.88
CA TYR A 62 2.11 6.04 5.09
C TYR A 62 0.76 6.72 5.11
N GLN A 63 0.75 8.00 5.45
CA GLN A 63 -0.46 8.80 5.35
C GLN A 63 -0.60 9.24 3.89
N VAL A 64 -1.67 8.84 3.22
CA VAL A 64 -1.89 9.18 1.82
C VAL A 64 -3.13 10.05 1.67
N ARG A 65 -3.16 10.84 0.61
CA ARG A 65 -4.30 11.67 0.28
C ARG A 65 -4.63 11.45 -1.19
N GLY A 66 -5.70 10.75 -1.44
CA GLY A 66 -6.16 10.53 -2.79
C GLY A 66 -5.23 9.68 -3.63
N GLY A 67 -5.62 9.46 -4.87
CA GLY A 67 -4.89 8.63 -5.79
C GLY A 67 -5.64 7.36 -6.09
N PHE A 68 -4.90 6.33 -6.50
CA PHE A 68 -5.58 5.07 -6.73
C PHE A 68 -4.63 3.87 -6.59
N ALA A 69 -5.22 2.69 -6.47
CA ALA A 69 -4.48 1.45 -6.31
C ALA A 69 -4.86 0.48 -7.42
N ASP A 70 -3.86 -0.22 -7.96
CA ASP A 70 -4.03 -1.21 -9.00
C ASP A 70 -3.40 -2.51 -8.51
N VAL A 71 -4.18 -3.57 -8.45
CA VAL A 71 -3.71 -4.90 -8.07
C VAL A 71 -3.86 -5.80 -9.28
N ASN A 72 -2.77 -6.46 -9.64
CA ASN A 72 -2.78 -7.39 -10.77
C ASN A 72 -1.80 -8.54 -10.49
N ALA A 73 -1.58 -9.39 -11.50
CA ALA A 73 -0.75 -10.56 -11.31
C ALA A 73 0.69 -10.24 -10.93
N GLU A 74 1.15 -9.03 -11.27
CA GLU A 74 2.51 -8.62 -10.97
C GLU A 74 2.67 -8.00 -9.59
N GLY A 75 1.56 -7.65 -8.94
CA GLY A 75 1.59 -7.06 -7.62
C GLY A 75 0.63 -5.89 -7.48
N MET A 76 0.96 -5.01 -6.55
CA MET A 76 0.13 -3.86 -6.23
C MET A 76 0.91 -2.57 -6.46
N THR A 77 0.30 -1.64 -7.19
CA THR A 77 0.86 -0.31 -7.37
C THR A 77 -0.10 0.70 -6.74
N ILE A 78 0.44 1.56 -5.89
CA ILE A 78 -0.31 2.63 -5.26
C ILE A 78 0.24 3.94 -5.78
N LEU A 79 -0.62 4.70 -6.48
CA LEU A 79 -0.26 6.01 -7.01
C LEU A 79 -1.01 7.03 -6.16
N ALA A 80 -0.31 7.61 -5.18
CA ALA A 80 -0.92 8.58 -4.27
C ALA A 80 -0.65 10.00 -4.76
N GLU A 81 -1.62 10.87 -4.58
CA GLU A 81 -1.43 12.29 -4.92
C GLU A 81 -0.42 12.92 -3.98
N SER A 82 -0.47 12.53 -2.71
CA SER A 82 0.57 12.89 -1.75
C SER A 82 0.65 11.78 -0.71
N ALA A 83 1.84 11.61 -0.15
CA ALA A 83 2.06 10.58 0.86
C ALA A 83 3.24 10.98 1.73
N GLU A 84 3.14 10.65 3.01
CA GLU A 84 4.21 10.86 3.97
C GLU A 84 4.34 9.62 4.81
N GLU A 85 5.58 9.21 5.08
CA GLU A 85 5.80 8.09 5.96
C GLU A 85 5.41 8.48 7.38
N TYR A 86 4.62 7.64 8.01
CA TYR A 86 4.20 7.85 9.39
C TYR A 86 5.09 6.97 10.26
N VAL A 87 5.80 7.61 11.19
CA VAL A 87 6.65 6.90 12.13
C VAL A 87 6.01 6.99 13.50
N GLU A 88 5.65 5.81 14.02
CA GLU A 88 5.06 5.74 15.35
C GLU A 88 6.17 5.90 16.37
N THR A 89 6.03 6.91 17.24
CA THR A 89 7.01 7.14 18.27
C THR A 89 6.51 6.55 19.58
N VAL A 90 7.33 5.71 20.19
CA VAL A 90 7.01 5.09 21.48
C VAL A 90 7.86 5.77 22.55
N HIS A 91 7.20 6.20 23.59
CA HIS A 91 7.87 6.84 24.72
C HIS A 91 7.84 5.97 25.94
#